data_0998aeab1bd04e931620a8a15a99f4f0
#
_entry.id   0998aeab1bd04e931620a8a15a99f4f0
#
_cell.length_a   1.000
_cell.length_b   1.000
_cell.length_c   1.000
_cell.angle_alpha   90.00
_cell.angle_beta   90.00
_cell.angle_gamma   90.00
#
_symmetry.space_group_name_H-M   'P 1'
#
loop_
_entity.id
_entity.type
_entity.pdbx_description
1 polymer ?
#
loop_
_entity_poly.entity_id
_entity_poly.type
_entity_poly.pdbx_seq_one_letter_code
_entity_poly.pdbx_strand_id
1 'polypeptide(L)'
;MSHLSRRSFIEAAALAAGGLVLGEGLVGCADVRELGGYVLTEGSQTDRGFVVDDALQTPSGRTLHFSLHVPDSYNGSVPYALYVACPGWEGLYFQCVGANLREDYPFVANDYIADMIVASPQLDDWDEQSASDVVELTEWLLGAYNIDADHVYLSGCSGGGETISIVLGTRPELYRRALHTISRWDGDIETLAAAEVPVYMAIGENDDYYGSGPAREAYEEIRAAYRARRLSEERISELVVLDVKPTSYFTERGLAADAGQHGAGGYLFARDEDIMGWLFS
;
A
#
# COMPACT_ATOMS: atom_id res chain seq x y z
N MET A 1 23.63 -9.65 22.32
CA MET A 1 22.17 -9.52 22.45
C MET A 1 21.59 -10.40 21.36
N SER A 2 20.83 -11.45 21.73
CA SER A 2 20.20 -12.33 20.76
C SER A 2 19.10 -11.53 20.05
N HIS A 3 19.22 -11.35 18.74
CA HIS A 3 18.15 -10.80 17.93
C HIS A 3 16.92 -11.69 18.10
N LEU A 4 15.82 -11.13 18.63
CA LEU A 4 14.54 -11.82 18.62
C LEU A 4 14.14 -11.95 17.14
N SER A 5 13.91 -13.19 16.69
CA SER A 5 13.39 -13.38 15.35
C SER A 5 11.96 -12.82 15.28
N ARG A 6 11.50 -12.46 14.07
CA ARG A 6 10.10 -12.11 13.76
C ARG A 6 9.09 -13.05 14.45
N ARG A 7 9.43 -14.34 14.48
CA ARG A 7 8.69 -15.41 15.16
C ARG A 7 8.55 -15.16 16.67
N SER A 8 9.66 -14.87 17.37
CA SER A 8 9.65 -14.67 18.82
C SER A 8 8.85 -13.45 19.27
N PHE A 9 8.75 -12.43 18.41
CA PHE A 9 8.00 -11.21 18.72
C PHE A 9 6.49 -11.45 18.64
N ILE A 10 5.98 -12.07 17.57
CA ILE A 10 4.53 -12.33 17.42
C ILE A 10 4.06 -13.32 18.49
N GLU A 11 4.88 -14.30 18.89
CA GLU A 11 4.61 -15.19 20.03
C GLU A 11 4.47 -14.39 21.34
N ALA A 12 5.29 -13.36 21.56
CA ALA A 12 5.19 -12.52 22.76
C ALA A 12 3.95 -11.61 22.77
N ALA A 13 3.56 -11.08 21.62
CA ALA A 13 2.33 -10.28 21.48
C ALA A 13 1.05 -11.14 21.67
N ALA A 14 1.05 -12.38 21.18
CA ALA A 14 -0.06 -13.31 21.35
C ALA A 14 -0.26 -13.73 22.82
N LEU A 15 0.81 -13.81 23.63
CA LEU A 15 0.71 -14.08 25.06
C LEU A 15 0.04 -12.96 25.87
N ALA A 16 0.10 -11.72 25.37
CA ALA A 16 -0.59 -10.58 25.98
C ALA A 16 -2.09 -10.53 25.64
N ALA A 17 -2.52 -11.18 24.52
CA ALA A 17 -3.90 -11.18 24.04
C ALA A 17 -4.73 -12.43 24.41
N GLY A 18 -4.16 -13.41 25.11
CA GLY A 18 -4.86 -14.60 25.64
C GLY A 18 -5.03 -15.75 24.66
N GLY A 19 -4.22 -16.78 24.83
CA GLY A 19 -4.48 -18.15 24.40
C GLY A 19 -3.81 -18.62 23.12
N LEU A 20 -2.64 -19.24 23.27
CA LEU A 20 -1.97 -20.00 22.23
C LEU A 20 -2.30 -21.49 22.33
N VAL A 21 -2.73 -22.10 21.23
CA VAL A 21 -2.71 -23.55 21.06
C VAL A 21 -1.53 -23.91 20.18
N LEU A 22 -0.52 -24.56 20.77
CA LEU A 22 0.62 -25.09 20.06
C LEU A 22 0.28 -26.45 19.44
N GLY A 23 0.26 -26.53 18.12
CA GLY A 23 0.25 -27.79 17.38
C GLY A 23 1.67 -28.21 17.03
N GLU A 24 2.15 -29.34 17.57
CA GLU A 24 3.40 -29.99 17.16
C GLU A 24 3.19 -30.79 15.86
N GLY A 25 4.03 -30.58 14.86
CA GLY A 25 4.12 -31.55 13.80
C GLY A 25 4.71 -31.18 12.47
N LEU A 26 5.87 -31.73 12.20
CA LEU A 26 6.45 -32.20 10.95
C LEU A 26 7.28 -31.23 10.08
N VAL A 27 8.43 -31.75 9.73
CA VAL A 27 9.52 -31.20 8.93
C VAL A 27 9.04 -30.66 7.57
N GLY A 28 9.25 -29.37 7.32
CA GLY A 28 9.02 -28.72 6.03
C GLY A 28 7.78 -27.83 5.96
N CYS A 29 7.10 -27.55 7.08
CA CYS A 29 5.92 -26.69 7.08
C CYS A 29 6.31 -25.21 7.23
N ALA A 30 5.64 -24.35 6.45
CA ALA A 30 5.57 -22.93 6.70
C ALA A 30 5.14 -22.68 8.17
N ASP A 31 5.69 -21.63 8.78
CA ASP A 31 5.27 -21.26 10.14
C ASP A 31 3.81 -20.79 10.10
N VAL A 32 2.94 -21.44 10.89
CA VAL A 32 1.52 -21.12 10.98
C VAL A 32 1.24 -20.42 12.30
N ARG A 33 0.53 -19.30 12.27
CA ARG A 33 0.20 -18.48 13.43
C ARG A 33 -1.26 -18.08 13.43
N GLU A 34 -1.88 -18.12 14.58
CA GLU A 34 -3.28 -17.74 14.78
C GLU A 34 -3.38 -16.51 15.69
N LEU A 35 -4.12 -15.50 15.28
CA LEU A 35 -4.39 -14.30 16.03
C LEU A 35 -5.80 -13.78 15.72
N GLY A 36 -6.68 -13.72 16.71
CA GLY A 36 -8.02 -13.13 16.56
C GLY A 36 -8.91 -13.83 15.52
N GLY A 37 -8.70 -15.14 15.29
CA GLY A 37 -9.41 -15.92 14.28
C GLY A 37 -8.78 -15.85 12.88
N TYR A 38 -7.69 -15.09 12.71
CA TYR A 38 -6.85 -15.10 11.51
C TYR A 38 -5.76 -16.16 11.63
N VAL A 39 -5.46 -16.84 10.53
CA VAL A 39 -4.37 -17.82 10.46
C VAL A 39 -3.36 -17.36 9.43
N LEU A 40 -2.18 -16.93 9.88
CA LEU A 40 -1.06 -16.57 9.01
C LEU A 40 -0.21 -17.81 8.71
N THR A 41 0.03 -18.05 7.43
CA THR A 41 1.05 -18.98 6.94
C THR A 41 2.15 -18.13 6.29
N GLU A 42 3.35 -18.15 6.87
CA GLU A 42 4.47 -17.39 6.30
C GLU A 42 4.98 -17.99 5.01
N GLY A 43 5.32 -17.12 4.07
CA GLY A 43 5.99 -17.51 2.83
C GLY A 43 7.37 -18.10 3.09
N SER A 44 7.81 -19.00 2.21
CA SER A 44 9.10 -19.69 2.35
C SER A 44 10.25 -19.06 1.55
N GLN A 45 9.95 -18.03 0.75
CA GLN A 45 10.92 -17.33 -0.10
C GLN A 45 11.10 -15.89 0.36
N THR A 46 12.26 -15.33 0.02
CA THR A 46 12.55 -13.91 0.27
C THR A 46 13.01 -13.24 -1.02
N ASP A 47 12.58 -12.01 -1.25
CA ASP A 47 13.08 -11.11 -2.29
C ASP A 47 13.41 -9.76 -1.68
N ARG A 48 14.67 -9.32 -1.80
CA ARG A 48 15.16 -8.00 -1.34
C ARG A 48 14.70 -7.63 0.08
N GLY A 49 14.66 -8.61 1.00
CA GLY A 49 14.23 -8.42 2.39
C GLY A 49 12.74 -8.64 2.66
N PHE A 50 11.92 -8.83 1.63
CA PHE A 50 10.52 -9.21 1.81
C PHE A 50 10.38 -10.73 1.95
N VAL A 51 9.56 -11.18 2.89
CA VAL A 51 8.99 -12.53 2.85
C VAL A 51 7.89 -12.51 1.79
N VAL A 52 8.00 -13.41 0.82
CA VAL A 52 7.12 -13.47 -0.36
C VAL A 52 6.00 -14.47 -0.12
N ASP A 53 4.76 -14.07 -0.43
CA ASP A 53 3.57 -14.92 -0.36
C ASP A 53 3.25 -15.37 1.06
N ASP A 54 3.22 -14.41 1.99
CA ASP A 54 2.50 -14.59 3.25
C ASP A 54 1.01 -14.78 2.91
N ALA A 55 0.39 -15.82 3.47
CA ALA A 55 -1.02 -16.14 3.26
C ALA A 55 -1.80 -15.98 4.58
N LEU A 56 -2.67 -15.00 4.64
CA LEU A 56 -3.51 -14.71 5.79
C LEU A 56 -4.92 -15.22 5.54
N GLN A 57 -5.29 -16.32 6.18
CA GLN A 57 -6.66 -16.80 6.17
C GLN A 57 -7.49 -15.98 7.16
N THR A 58 -8.55 -15.36 6.66
CA THR A 58 -9.47 -14.52 7.44
C THR A 58 -10.55 -15.35 8.13
N PRO A 59 -11.22 -14.82 9.17
CA PRO A 59 -12.35 -15.48 9.80
C PRO A 59 -13.52 -15.76 8.85
N SER A 60 -13.64 -15.01 7.75
CA SER A 60 -14.64 -15.24 6.71
C SER A 60 -14.29 -16.41 5.77
N GLY A 61 -13.09 -16.98 5.90
CA GLY A 61 -12.61 -18.09 5.08
C GLY A 61 -11.91 -17.67 3.78
N ARG A 62 -11.65 -16.36 3.60
CA ARG A 62 -10.83 -15.85 2.48
C ARG A 62 -9.35 -15.99 2.81
N THR A 63 -8.51 -16.03 1.79
CA THR A 63 -7.05 -15.98 1.95
C THR A 63 -6.53 -14.71 1.29
N LEU A 64 -5.85 -13.88 2.06
CA LEU A 64 -5.19 -12.67 1.58
C LEU A 64 -3.71 -12.99 1.37
N HIS A 65 -3.23 -12.81 0.14
CA HIS A 65 -1.82 -12.99 -0.20
C HIS A 65 -1.10 -11.65 -0.16
N PHE A 66 0.11 -11.60 0.39
CA PHE A 66 0.91 -10.39 0.45
C PHE A 66 2.39 -10.72 0.65
N SER A 67 3.25 -9.76 0.32
CA SER A 67 4.66 -9.79 0.68
C SER A 67 4.93 -8.77 1.78
N LEU A 68 5.74 -9.14 2.77
CA LEU A 68 5.98 -8.34 3.96
C LEU A 68 7.45 -8.14 4.25
N HIS A 69 7.85 -6.89 4.43
CA HIS A 69 9.15 -6.53 4.98
C HIS A 69 8.99 -5.97 6.39
N VAL A 70 9.64 -6.61 7.35
CA VAL A 70 9.79 -6.12 8.72
C VAL A 70 11.28 -5.87 8.94
N PRO A 71 11.71 -4.62 9.19
CA PRO A 71 13.11 -4.31 9.40
C PRO A 71 13.73 -5.12 10.53
N ASP A 72 15.00 -5.50 10.39
CA ASP A 72 15.74 -6.26 11.42
C ASP A 72 15.83 -5.54 12.78
N SER A 73 15.70 -4.21 12.77
CA SER A 73 15.63 -3.38 13.97
C SER A 73 14.33 -3.51 14.76
N TYR A 74 13.26 -4.02 14.12
CA TYR A 74 11.96 -4.16 14.76
C TYR A 74 12.00 -5.21 15.87
N ASN A 75 11.61 -4.80 17.08
CA ASN A 75 11.50 -5.67 18.25
C ASN A 75 10.20 -5.44 19.05
N GLY A 76 9.29 -4.62 18.53
CA GLY A 76 8.00 -4.29 19.13
C GLY A 76 8.04 -3.37 20.35
N SER A 77 9.22 -2.90 20.78
CA SER A 77 9.33 -2.01 21.95
C SER A 77 8.93 -0.56 21.66
N VAL A 78 9.05 -0.14 20.40
CA VAL A 78 8.63 1.17 19.91
C VAL A 78 7.71 0.99 18.71
N PRO A 79 6.72 1.89 18.50
CA PRO A 79 5.84 1.80 17.34
C PRO A 79 6.60 2.17 16.05
N TYR A 80 6.33 1.43 14.97
CA TYR A 80 6.86 1.65 13.64
C TYR A 80 5.79 2.24 12.73
N ALA A 81 6.19 2.92 11.66
CA ALA A 81 5.28 3.27 10.59
C ALA A 81 4.83 2.02 9.81
N LEU A 82 3.71 2.10 9.12
CA LEU A 82 3.23 1.09 8.18
C LEU A 82 3.07 1.70 6.79
N TYR A 83 3.53 1.01 5.79
CA TYR A 83 3.24 1.35 4.40
C TYR A 83 2.62 0.16 3.67
N VAL A 84 1.48 0.41 3.01
CA VAL A 84 0.77 -0.57 2.17
C VAL A 84 0.86 -0.11 0.73
N ALA A 85 1.54 -0.91 -0.12
CA ALA A 85 1.80 -0.60 -1.52
C ALA A 85 1.02 -1.56 -2.43
N CYS A 86 -0.07 -1.09 -3.05
CA CYS A 86 -0.90 -1.87 -3.96
C CYS A 86 -0.34 -1.83 -5.38
N PRO A 87 0.03 -2.98 -5.97
CA PRO A 87 0.60 -3.05 -7.31
C PRO A 87 -0.47 -2.87 -8.39
N GLY A 88 -0.01 -2.61 -9.63
CA GLY A 88 -0.85 -2.65 -10.82
C GLY A 88 -1.15 -4.08 -11.32
N TRP A 89 -1.66 -4.17 -12.54
CA TRP A 89 -2.06 -5.44 -13.18
C TRP A 89 -0.95 -6.49 -13.20
N GLU A 90 0.30 -6.08 -13.42
CA GLU A 90 1.43 -7.01 -13.44
C GLU A 90 1.73 -7.66 -12.08
N GLY A 91 1.22 -7.06 -10.99
CA GLY A 91 1.37 -7.55 -9.62
C GLY A 91 0.24 -8.44 -9.12
N LEU A 92 -0.82 -8.68 -9.91
CA LEU A 92 -1.93 -9.52 -9.50
C LEU A 92 -1.50 -10.99 -9.32
N TYR A 93 -2.24 -11.72 -8.48
CA TYR A 93 -1.87 -13.08 -8.06
C TYR A 93 -1.76 -14.07 -9.24
N PHE A 94 -2.63 -13.95 -10.22
CA PHE A 94 -2.60 -14.82 -11.41
C PHE A 94 -1.36 -14.64 -12.31
N GLN A 95 -0.62 -13.53 -12.16
CA GLN A 95 0.61 -13.29 -12.92
C GLN A 95 1.77 -14.18 -12.46
N CYS A 96 1.98 -14.31 -11.20
CA CYS A 96 2.77 -15.31 -10.47
C CYS A 96 2.91 -14.87 -9.00
N VAL A 97 3.27 -15.79 -8.13
CA VAL A 97 3.61 -15.52 -6.74
C VAL A 97 4.78 -14.53 -6.66
N GLY A 98 4.63 -13.47 -5.85
CA GLY A 98 5.62 -12.41 -5.68
C GLY A 98 5.62 -11.34 -6.77
N ALA A 99 4.70 -11.42 -7.74
CA ALA A 99 4.57 -10.40 -8.79
C ALA A 99 4.25 -9.00 -8.24
N ASN A 100 3.61 -8.91 -7.08
CA ASN A 100 3.33 -7.67 -6.34
C ASN A 100 4.59 -6.87 -5.97
N LEU A 101 5.79 -7.46 -6.07
CA LEU A 101 7.07 -6.80 -5.84
C LEU A 101 7.78 -6.36 -7.14
N ARG A 102 7.11 -6.36 -8.29
CA ARG A 102 7.72 -5.94 -9.57
C ARG A 102 7.95 -4.44 -9.65
N GLU A 103 7.06 -3.65 -9.07
CA GLU A 103 7.19 -2.20 -9.00
C GLU A 103 8.04 -1.80 -7.79
N ASP A 104 8.82 -0.73 -7.92
CA ASP A 104 9.82 -0.38 -6.89
C ASP A 104 9.24 0.30 -5.64
N TYR A 105 7.96 0.68 -5.62
CA TYR A 105 7.34 1.38 -4.49
C TYR A 105 7.60 0.75 -3.11
N PRO A 106 7.48 -0.58 -2.93
CA PRO A 106 7.75 -1.18 -1.62
C PRO A 106 9.22 -1.06 -1.20
N PHE A 107 10.15 -1.11 -2.17
CA PHE A 107 11.58 -1.21 -1.87
C PHE A 107 12.24 0.11 -1.48
N VAL A 108 11.73 1.23 -1.97
CA VAL A 108 12.29 2.56 -1.68
C VAL A 108 11.78 3.14 -0.36
N ALA A 109 10.76 2.56 0.23
CA ALA A 109 10.05 3.12 1.38
C ALA A 109 10.98 3.32 2.60
N ASN A 110 11.84 2.36 2.91
CA ASN A 110 12.74 2.44 4.05
C ASN A 110 13.92 3.41 3.84
N ASP A 111 14.13 3.95 2.62
CA ASP A 111 15.06 5.05 2.39
C ASP A 111 14.52 6.37 2.98
N TYR A 112 13.20 6.49 3.12
CA TYR A 112 12.52 7.66 3.71
C TYR A 112 12.27 7.50 5.22
N ILE A 113 11.77 6.34 5.63
CA ILE A 113 11.51 6.03 7.05
C ILE A 113 12.10 4.66 7.36
N ALA A 114 13.25 4.63 8.05
CA ALA A 114 13.96 3.39 8.37
C ALA A 114 13.12 2.44 9.26
N ASP A 115 12.36 3.01 10.20
CA ASP A 115 11.51 2.28 11.14
C ASP A 115 10.10 2.14 10.59
N MET A 116 9.96 1.47 9.42
CA MET A 116 8.69 1.25 8.74
C MET A 116 8.55 -0.21 8.31
N ILE A 117 7.42 -0.81 8.67
CA ILE A 117 6.97 -2.10 8.13
C ILE A 117 6.32 -1.84 6.78
N VAL A 118 6.66 -2.64 5.77
CA VAL A 118 6.15 -2.48 4.41
C VAL A 118 5.41 -3.74 3.98
N ALA A 119 4.15 -3.60 3.61
CA ALA A 119 3.31 -4.65 3.08
C ALA A 119 2.93 -4.36 1.63
N SER A 120 3.07 -5.36 0.76
CA SER A 120 2.57 -5.29 -0.61
C SER A 120 1.54 -6.40 -0.78
N PRO A 121 0.23 -6.09 -0.82
CA PRO A 121 -0.80 -7.08 -1.07
C PRO A 121 -0.67 -7.65 -2.48
N GLN A 122 -1.01 -8.92 -2.64
CA GLN A 122 -1.09 -9.56 -3.95
C GLN A 122 -2.54 -9.89 -4.25
N LEU A 123 -3.22 -8.97 -4.90
CA LEU A 123 -4.66 -8.98 -5.13
C LEU A 123 -5.04 -9.89 -6.32
N ASP A 124 -6.31 -10.29 -6.37
CA ASP A 124 -6.86 -11.06 -7.50
C ASP A 124 -7.37 -10.15 -8.62
N ASP A 125 -7.84 -8.95 -8.27
CA ASP A 125 -8.40 -7.92 -9.16
C ASP A 125 -8.20 -6.55 -8.51
N TRP A 126 -8.82 -5.48 -9.02
CA TRP A 126 -8.82 -4.12 -8.47
C TRP A 126 -10.23 -3.60 -8.15
N ASP A 127 -11.11 -4.50 -7.77
CA ASP A 127 -12.52 -4.26 -7.45
C ASP A 127 -12.77 -3.94 -5.95
N GLU A 128 -14.06 -3.83 -5.58
CA GLU A 128 -14.48 -3.59 -4.20
C GLU A 128 -14.01 -4.69 -3.22
N GLN A 129 -13.89 -5.94 -3.71
CA GLN A 129 -13.42 -7.04 -2.87
C GLN A 129 -11.92 -6.88 -2.58
N SER A 130 -11.12 -6.54 -3.58
CA SER A 130 -9.70 -6.25 -3.42
C SER A 130 -9.47 -5.06 -2.48
N ALA A 131 -10.30 -4.02 -2.58
CA ALA A 131 -10.26 -2.90 -1.64
C ALA A 131 -10.59 -3.34 -0.20
N SER A 132 -11.60 -4.19 -0.02
CA SER A 132 -11.92 -4.77 1.29
C SER A 132 -10.77 -5.61 1.85
N ASP A 133 -10.08 -6.37 1.00
CA ASP A 133 -8.92 -7.18 1.39
C ASP A 133 -7.74 -6.30 1.84
N VAL A 134 -7.50 -5.18 1.18
CA VAL A 134 -6.48 -4.19 1.60
C VAL A 134 -6.82 -3.58 2.96
N VAL A 135 -8.07 -3.23 3.20
CA VAL A 135 -8.54 -2.73 4.50
C VAL A 135 -8.34 -3.78 5.59
N GLU A 136 -8.80 -5.02 5.35
CA GLU A 136 -8.70 -6.12 6.30
C GLU A 136 -7.23 -6.46 6.63
N LEU A 137 -6.35 -6.48 5.60
CA LEU A 137 -4.91 -6.66 5.80
C LEU A 137 -4.30 -5.52 6.64
N THR A 138 -4.67 -4.27 6.36
CA THR A 138 -4.18 -3.10 7.11
C THR A 138 -4.60 -3.19 8.58
N GLU A 139 -5.86 -3.50 8.87
CA GLU A 139 -6.37 -3.66 10.23
C GLU A 139 -5.69 -4.82 10.97
N TRP A 140 -5.46 -5.93 10.27
CA TRP A 140 -4.75 -7.06 10.85
C TRP A 140 -3.29 -6.70 11.19
N LEU A 141 -2.58 -5.99 10.29
CA LEU A 141 -1.20 -5.54 10.54
C LEU A 141 -1.13 -4.59 11.74
N LEU A 142 -2.07 -3.67 11.87
CA LEU A 142 -2.19 -2.77 13.03
C LEU A 142 -2.41 -3.54 14.34
N GLY A 143 -3.11 -4.68 14.29
CA GLY A 143 -3.31 -5.54 15.46
C GLY A 143 -2.14 -6.50 15.75
N ALA A 144 -1.40 -6.91 14.72
CA ALA A 144 -0.33 -7.91 14.82
C ALA A 144 1.04 -7.32 15.16
N TYR A 145 1.26 -6.04 14.86
CA TYR A 145 2.53 -5.33 15.07
C TYR A 145 2.32 -4.08 15.91
N ASN A 146 3.38 -3.63 16.61
CA ASN A 146 3.38 -2.33 17.28
C ASN A 146 3.60 -1.23 16.23
N ILE A 147 2.51 -0.74 15.66
CA ILE A 147 2.48 0.30 14.63
C ILE A 147 1.89 1.58 15.21
N ASP A 148 2.48 2.72 14.83
CA ASP A 148 1.92 4.04 15.06
C ASP A 148 0.77 4.28 14.07
N ALA A 149 -0.47 4.26 14.56
CA ALA A 149 -1.66 4.44 13.73
C ALA A 149 -1.73 5.82 13.04
N ASP A 150 -0.99 6.82 13.54
CA ASP A 150 -0.88 8.13 12.90
C ASP A 150 0.15 8.14 11.74
N HIS A 151 0.86 7.03 11.51
CA HIS A 151 1.90 6.88 10.48
C HIS A 151 1.66 5.65 9.60
N VAL A 152 0.44 5.56 9.06
CA VAL A 152 0.04 4.53 8.08
C VAL A 152 -0.09 5.18 6.71
N TYR A 153 0.65 4.68 5.73
CA TYR A 153 0.73 5.21 4.37
C TYR A 153 0.18 4.21 3.36
N LEU A 154 -0.43 4.72 2.30
CA LEU A 154 -1.05 3.90 1.25
C LEU A 154 -0.57 4.37 -0.13
N SER A 155 -0.23 3.44 -1.00
CA SER A 155 -0.06 3.77 -2.42
C SER A 155 -0.72 2.75 -3.33
N GLY A 156 -1.07 3.19 -4.52
CA GLY A 156 -1.58 2.33 -5.58
C GLY A 156 -1.17 2.82 -6.95
N CYS A 157 -0.71 1.88 -7.78
CA CYS A 157 -0.25 2.10 -9.13
C CYS A 157 -1.20 1.43 -10.11
N SER A 158 -1.68 2.13 -11.14
CA SER A 158 -2.56 1.57 -12.18
C SER A 158 -3.82 0.93 -11.55
N GLY A 159 -4.09 -0.35 -11.76
CA GLY A 159 -5.18 -1.06 -11.09
C GLY A 159 -5.13 -0.97 -9.56
N GLY A 160 -3.93 -0.95 -8.95
CA GLY A 160 -3.77 -0.66 -7.53
C GLY A 160 -4.24 0.74 -7.13
N GLY A 161 -4.15 1.71 -8.04
CA GLY A 161 -4.73 3.06 -7.86
C GLY A 161 -6.25 3.03 -7.82
N GLU A 162 -6.91 2.24 -8.71
CA GLU A 162 -8.36 2.02 -8.63
C GLU A 162 -8.72 1.42 -7.26
N THR A 163 -8.02 0.37 -6.83
CA THR A 163 -8.23 -0.27 -5.52
C THR A 163 -8.11 0.72 -4.37
N ILE A 164 -7.02 1.51 -4.29
CA ILE A 164 -6.85 2.43 -3.17
C ILE A 164 -7.86 3.58 -3.18
N SER A 165 -8.37 3.98 -4.34
CA SER A 165 -9.44 4.98 -4.41
C SER A 165 -10.71 4.47 -3.72
N ILE A 166 -11.06 3.19 -3.91
CA ILE A 166 -12.19 2.54 -3.23
C ILE A 166 -11.89 2.40 -1.72
N VAL A 167 -10.66 2.02 -1.35
CA VAL A 167 -10.22 1.98 0.07
C VAL A 167 -10.44 3.33 0.74
N LEU A 168 -9.99 4.41 0.11
CA LEU A 168 -10.16 5.78 0.61
C LEU A 168 -11.62 6.27 0.57
N GLY A 169 -12.44 5.69 -0.29
CA GLY A 169 -13.89 5.89 -0.31
C GLY A 169 -14.65 5.12 0.77
N THR A 170 -13.99 4.22 1.52
CA THR A 170 -14.64 3.38 2.56
C THR A 170 -14.03 3.53 3.94
N ARG A 171 -12.69 3.52 4.06
CA ARG A 171 -11.95 3.54 5.32
C ARG A 171 -10.74 4.51 5.26
N PRO A 172 -10.96 5.78 4.86
CA PRO A 172 -9.87 6.75 4.71
C PRO A 172 -9.12 7.00 6.01
N GLU A 173 -9.80 6.93 7.17
CA GLU A 173 -9.25 7.21 8.49
C GLU A 173 -8.13 6.26 8.93
N LEU A 174 -7.94 5.16 8.24
CA LEU A 174 -6.81 4.25 8.48
C LEU A 174 -5.47 4.83 8.01
N TYR A 175 -5.49 5.84 7.14
CA TYR A 175 -4.30 6.29 6.44
C TYR A 175 -4.00 7.76 6.71
N ARG A 176 -2.74 8.04 6.97
CA ARG A 176 -2.22 9.41 7.12
C ARG A 176 -2.16 10.15 5.78
N ARG A 177 -1.71 9.46 4.73
CA ARG A 177 -1.56 9.97 3.36
C ARG A 177 -1.68 8.85 2.34
N ALA A 178 -2.05 9.21 1.12
CA ALA A 178 -2.13 8.27 0.02
C ALA A 178 -1.47 8.81 -1.26
N LEU A 179 -0.82 7.91 -2.01
CA LEU A 179 -0.23 8.17 -3.32
C LEU A 179 -0.97 7.36 -4.38
N HIS A 180 -1.64 8.05 -5.29
CA HIS A 180 -2.42 7.48 -6.38
C HIS A 180 -1.70 7.75 -7.70
N THR A 181 -1.19 6.71 -8.37
CA THR A 181 -0.34 6.90 -9.55
C THR A 181 -0.88 6.18 -10.78
N ILE A 182 -0.77 6.86 -11.94
CA ILE A 182 -1.11 6.35 -13.29
C ILE A 182 -2.45 5.61 -13.32
N SER A 183 -3.50 6.19 -12.74
CA SER A 183 -4.78 5.51 -12.54
C SER A 183 -5.96 6.48 -12.67
N ARG A 184 -7.16 5.94 -12.61
CA ARG A 184 -8.42 6.64 -12.46
C ARG A 184 -8.97 6.47 -11.05
N TRP A 185 -9.92 7.32 -10.68
CA TRP A 185 -10.57 7.30 -9.37
C TRP A 185 -11.94 6.64 -9.44
N ASP A 186 -12.18 5.61 -8.65
CA ASP A 186 -13.45 4.87 -8.59
C ASP A 186 -14.12 4.94 -7.21
N GLY A 187 -13.44 5.52 -6.20
CA GLY A 187 -13.92 5.58 -4.81
C GLY A 187 -14.89 6.72 -4.53
N ASP A 188 -15.58 6.64 -3.38
CA ASP A 188 -16.48 7.68 -2.90
C ASP A 188 -15.71 8.93 -2.42
N ILE A 189 -15.82 10.00 -3.19
CA ILE A 189 -15.15 11.28 -2.94
C ILE A 189 -15.70 11.97 -1.69
N GLU A 190 -17.00 11.82 -1.37
CA GLU A 190 -17.58 12.48 -0.19
C GLU A 190 -17.02 11.89 1.12
N THR A 191 -16.81 10.59 1.16
CA THR A 191 -16.17 9.90 2.31
C THR A 191 -14.71 10.35 2.46
N LEU A 192 -13.93 10.39 1.38
CA LEU A 192 -12.57 10.92 1.40
C LEU A 192 -12.56 12.38 1.91
N ALA A 193 -13.44 13.23 1.34
CA ALA A 193 -13.50 14.64 1.70
C ALA A 193 -13.91 14.87 3.16
N ALA A 194 -14.71 13.97 3.73
CA ALA A 194 -15.09 14.03 5.14
C ALA A 194 -13.92 13.75 6.09
N ALA A 195 -13.02 12.87 5.69
CA ALA A 195 -11.87 12.45 6.47
C ALA A 195 -10.66 13.39 6.32
N GLU A 196 -10.63 14.22 5.27
CA GLU A 196 -9.52 15.12 4.95
C GLU A 196 -8.15 14.40 4.83
N VAL A 197 -8.13 13.16 4.33
CA VAL A 197 -6.88 12.44 4.09
C VAL A 197 -6.18 13.02 2.86
N PRO A 198 -4.91 13.44 2.98
CA PRO A 198 -4.19 13.97 1.85
C PRO A 198 -3.90 12.92 0.77
N VAL A 199 -4.14 13.29 -0.49
CA VAL A 199 -3.89 12.43 -1.67
C VAL A 199 -3.01 13.16 -2.68
N TYR A 200 -1.95 12.50 -3.12
CA TYR A 200 -1.15 12.94 -4.27
C TYR A 200 -1.46 12.05 -5.47
N MET A 201 -1.86 12.69 -6.56
CA MET A 201 -2.18 12.02 -7.82
C MET A 201 -1.08 12.32 -8.83
N ALA A 202 -0.37 11.30 -9.34
CA ALA A 202 0.66 11.45 -10.35
C ALA A 202 0.31 10.66 -11.62
N ILE A 203 0.41 11.31 -12.78
CA ILE A 203 0.12 10.68 -14.08
C ILE A 203 0.93 11.34 -15.20
N GLY A 204 1.27 10.60 -16.26
CA GLY A 204 1.84 11.18 -17.48
C GLY A 204 0.79 11.97 -18.27
N GLU A 205 1.20 13.10 -18.89
CA GLU A 205 0.28 13.90 -19.73
C GLU A 205 -0.29 13.09 -20.90
N ASN A 206 0.50 12.15 -21.42
CA ASN A 206 0.15 11.24 -22.51
C ASN A 206 0.17 9.77 -22.02
N ASP A 207 -0.39 9.52 -20.83
CA ASP A 207 -0.60 8.15 -20.38
C ASP A 207 -1.42 7.39 -21.43
N ASP A 208 -0.87 6.28 -21.91
CA ASP A 208 -1.40 5.55 -23.07
C ASP A 208 -2.46 4.52 -22.70
N TYR A 209 -2.79 4.36 -21.42
CA TYR A 209 -3.84 3.45 -20.94
C TYR A 209 -5.09 4.22 -20.46
N TYR A 210 -4.98 5.02 -19.41
CA TYR A 210 -6.10 5.81 -18.89
C TYR A 210 -6.20 7.20 -19.52
N GLY A 211 -5.09 7.74 -20.01
CA GLY A 211 -4.97 9.17 -20.30
C GLY A 211 -4.96 10.01 -19.01
N SER A 212 -4.53 11.27 -19.09
CA SER A 212 -4.58 12.16 -17.92
C SER A 212 -5.96 12.78 -17.64
N GLY A 213 -6.95 12.58 -18.52
CA GLY A 213 -8.30 13.13 -18.39
C GLY A 213 -9.01 12.69 -17.11
N PRO A 214 -9.20 11.38 -16.86
CA PRO A 214 -9.87 10.88 -15.66
C PRO A 214 -9.26 11.35 -14.35
N ALA A 215 -7.92 11.42 -14.28
CA ALA A 215 -7.23 11.93 -13.08
C ALA A 215 -7.50 13.44 -12.86
N ARG A 216 -7.60 14.24 -13.95
CA ARG A 216 -7.96 15.67 -13.87
C ARG A 216 -9.40 15.86 -13.44
N GLU A 217 -10.32 15.05 -13.95
CA GLU A 217 -11.74 15.07 -13.55
C GLU A 217 -11.88 14.75 -12.06
N ALA A 218 -11.31 13.64 -11.61
CA ALA A 218 -11.33 13.26 -10.20
C ALA A 218 -10.71 14.33 -9.27
N TYR A 219 -9.60 14.93 -9.68
CA TYR A 219 -8.97 16.03 -8.95
C TYR A 219 -9.94 17.22 -8.76
N GLU A 220 -10.63 17.64 -9.82
CA GLU A 220 -11.58 18.74 -9.72
C GLU A 220 -12.82 18.37 -8.89
N GLU A 221 -13.30 17.12 -8.98
CA GLU A 221 -14.41 16.62 -8.15
C GLU A 221 -14.02 16.57 -6.66
N ILE A 222 -12.86 16.08 -6.31
CA ILE A 222 -12.34 16.07 -4.93
C ILE A 222 -12.24 17.52 -4.41
N ARG A 223 -11.69 18.44 -5.19
CA ARG A 223 -11.64 19.86 -4.83
C ARG A 223 -13.01 20.47 -4.64
N ALA A 224 -13.98 20.12 -5.49
CA ALA A 224 -15.35 20.59 -5.37
C ALA A 224 -16.00 20.08 -4.07
N ALA A 225 -15.79 18.83 -3.69
CA ALA A 225 -16.26 18.27 -2.42
C ALA A 225 -15.66 19.00 -1.20
N TYR A 226 -14.36 19.33 -1.22
CA TYR A 226 -13.72 20.13 -0.17
C TYR A 226 -14.30 21.56 -0.11
N ARG A 227 -14.52 22.22 -1.27
CA ARG A 227 -15.16 23.56 -1.32
C ARG A 227 -16.58 23.53 -0.75
N ALA A 228 -17.37 22.48 -1.04
CA ALA A 228 -18.69 22.28 -0.47
C ALA A 228 -18.66 22.19 1.06
N ARG A 229 -17.57 21.70 1.62
CA ARG A 229 -17.28 21.61 3.06
C ARG A 229 -16.67 22.92 3.63
N ARG A 230 -16.53 23.94 2.78
CA ARG A 230 -16.02 25.29 3.13
C ARG A 230 -14.53 25.32 3.55
N LEU A 231 -13.70 24.41 3.06
CA LEU A 231 -12.28 24.49 3.24
C LEU A 231 -11.71 25.65 2.40
N SER A 232 -10.61 26.27 2.88
CA SER A 232 -9.89 27.29 2.12
C SER A 232 -9.11 26.65 0.95
N GLU A 233 -8.81 27.42 -0.08
CA GLU A 233 -8.02 26.92 -1.23
C GLU A 233 -6.61 26.48 -0.81
N GLU A 234 -6.02 27.15 0.22
CA GLU A 234 -4.75 26.73 0.81
C GLU A 234 -4.87 25.32 1.40
N ARG A 235 -5.92 25.10 2.23
CA ARG A 235 -6.14 23.78 2.84
C ARG A 235 -6.42 22.73 1.78
N ILE A 236 -7.22 23.03 0.76
CA ILE A 236 -7.51 22.11 -0.35
C ILE A 236 -6.22 21.73 -1.09
N SER A 237 -5.30 22.68 -1.29
CA SER A 237 -4.02 22.40 -1.95
C SER A 237 -3.06 21.54 -1.12
N GLU A 238 -3.24 21.49 0.21
CA GLU A 238 -2.53 20.55 1.09
C GLU A 238 -3.13 19.15 1.04
N LEU A 239 -4.45 19.04 0.81
CA LEU A 239 -5.20 17.79 0.85
C LEU A 239 -5.23 17.06 -0.49
N VAL A 240 -5.17 17.75 -1.61
CA VAL A 240 -5.14 17.08 -2.92
C VAL A 240 -4.16 17.79 -3.85
N VAL A 241 -3.23 16.99 -4.38
CA VAL A 241 -2.23 17.41 -5.35
C VAL A 241 -2.46 16.61 -6.64
N LEU A 242 -2.42 17.29 -7.80
CA LEU A 242 -2.37 16.64 -9.10
C LEU A 242 -1.07 17.02 -9.79
N ASP A 243 -0.23 16.04 -10.06
CA ASP A 243 1.03 16.16 -10.75
C ASP A 243 0.95 15.45 -12.11
N VAL A 244 0.71 16.21 -13.16
CA VAL A 244 0.69 15.69 -14.53
C VAL A 244 2.07 15.89 -15.14
N LYS A 245 2.87 14.83 -15.15
CA LYS A 245 4.23 14.86 -15.67
C LYS A 245 4.24 15.07 -17.20
N PRO A 246 4.94 16.09 -17.71
CA PRO A 246 5.05 16.33 -19.15
C PRO A 246 5.91 15.24 -19.82
N THR A 247 5.80 15.11 -21.14
CA THR A 247 6.63 14.16 -21.92
C THR A 247 8.13 14.36 -21.70
N SER A 248 8.57 15.60 -21.46
CA SER A 248 9.97 15.90 -21.14
C SER A 248 10.46 15.18 -19.88
N TYR A 249 9.61 15.01 -18.86
CA TYR A 249 9.95 14.25 -17.65
C TYR A 249 10.42 12.83 -17.98
N PHE A 250 9.74 12.17 -18.91
CA PHE A 250 10.05 10.80 -19.34
C PHE A 250 11.27 10.76 -20.25
N THR A 251 11.37 11.69 -21.21
CA THR A 251 12.49 11.69 -22.16
C THR A 251 13.83 12.07 -21.52
N GLU A 252 13.83 12.95 -20.54
CA GLU A 252 15.02 13.29 -19.74
C GLU A 252 15.51 12.10 -18.89
N ARG A 253 14.63 11.12 -18.64
CA ARG A 253 14.93 9.85 -17.95
C ARG A 253 15.20 8.68 -18.91
N GLY A 254 15.39 8.99 -20.20
CA GLY A 254 15.84 8.03 -21.21
C GLY A 254 14.75 7.30 -21.98
N LEU A 255 13.47 7.68 -21.82
CA LEU A 255 12.40 7.12 -22.65
C LEU A 255 12.39 7.80 -24.04
N ALA A 256 11.98 7.04 -25.06
CA ALA A 256 11.67 7.62 -26.36
C ALA A 256 10.41 8.52 -26.24
N ALA A 257 10.34 9.58 -27.04
CA ALA A 257 9.22 10.55 -26.97
C ALA A 257 7.85 9.94 -27.32
N ASP A 258 7.84 8.82 -28.03
CA ASP A 258 6.67 8.04 -28.43
C ASP A 258 6.46 6.77 -27.57
N ALA A 259 7.28 6.58 -26.52
CA ALA A 259 7.11 5.46 -25.61
C ALA A 259 5.88 5.64 -24.72
N GLY A 260 5.25 4.51 -24.35
CA GLY A 260 4.12 4.51 -23.43
C GLY A 260 4.48 5.09 -22.07
N GLN A 261 3.71 6.09 -21.60
CA GLN A 261 3.95 6.74 -20.32
C GLN A 261 3.32 5.97 -19.15
N HIS A 262 2.35 5.09 -19.42
CA HIS A 262 1.70 4.29 -18.37
C HIS A 262 2.68 3.37 -17.66
N GLY A 263 3.27 2.41 -18.37
CA GLY A 263 4.24 1.49 -17.78
C GLY A 263 5.48 2.20 -17.23
N ALA A 264 5.95 3.24 -17.93
CA ALA A 264 7.09 4.05 -17.48
C ALA A 264 6.80 4.80 -16.17
N GLY A 265 5.58 5.32 -16.00
CA GLY A 265 5.13 6.00 -14.78
C GLY A 265 5.22 5.09 -13.57
N GLY A 266 4.85 3.81 -13.70
CA GLY A 266 4.93 2.83 -12.63
C GLY A 266 6.33 2.71 -12.02
N TYR A 267 7.37 2.75 -12.84
CA TYR A 267 8.76 2.65 -12.36
C TYR A 267 9.38 4.00 -11.98
N LEU A 268 9.10 5.05 -12.76
CA LEU A 268 9.76 6.35 -12.57
C LEU A 268 9.20 7.08 -11.34
N PHE A 269 7.90 7.00 -11.08
CA PHE A 269 7.28 7.70 -9.96
C PHE A 269 7.69 7.09 -8.61
N ALA A 270 7.91 5.77 -8.55
CA ALA A 270 8.48 5.13 -7.37
C ALA A 270 9.89 5.63 -7.00
N ARG A 271 10.62 6.20 -7.96
CA ARG A 271 11.99 6.71 -7.79
C ARG A 271 12.07 8.25 -7.82
N ASP A 272 10.93 8.92 -7.91
CA ASP A 272 10.85 10.37 -7.88
C ASP A 272 10.81 10.83 -6.41
N GLU A 273 11.88 11.54 -5.99
CA GLU A 273 12.05 11.99 -4.61
C GLU A 273 10.95 12.98 -4.18
N ASP A 274 10.43 13.79 -5.11
CA ASP A 274 9.35 14.74 -4.80
C ASP A 274 8.05 13.99 -4.55
N ILE A 275 7.74 12.96 -5.35
CA ILE A 275 6.52 12.14 -5.21
C ILE A 275 6.58 11.30 -3.93
N MET A 276 7.63 10.49 -3.77
CA MET A 276 7.76 9.60 -2.62
C MET A 276 8.04 10.37 -1.33
N GLY A 277 8.82 11.45 -1.40
CA GLY A 277 9.07 12.34 -0.26
C GLY A 277 7.79 13.01 0.26
N TRP A 278 6.86 13.37 -0.65
CA TRP A 278 5.56 13.87 -0.24
C TRP A 278 4.74 12.83 0.52
N LEU A 279 4.75 11.56 0.08
CA LEU A 279 3.99 10.50 0.75
C LEU A 279 4.44 10.33 2.21
N PHE A 280 5.74 10.35 2.47
CA PHE A 280 6.32 10.07 3.78
C PHE A 280 6.65 11.31 4.63
N SER A 281 6.19 12.51 4.22
CA SER A 281 6.43 13.77 4.94
C SER A 281 5.44 14.06 6.08
#